data_46f1c5c3f57e3d390eb0db92e159f4db
#
_entry.id   46f1c5c3f57e3d390eb0db92e159f4db
#
_cell.length_a   1.000
_cell.length_b   1.000
_cell.length_c   1.000
_cell.angle_alpha   90.00
_cell.angle_beta   90.00
_cell.angle_gamma   90.00
#
_symmetry.space_group_name_H-M   'P 1'
#
loop_
_entity.id
_entity.type
_entity.pdbx_description
1 polymer ?
#
loop_
_entity_poly.entity_id
_entity_poly.type
_entity_poly.pdbx_seq_one_letter_code
_entity_poly.pdbx_strand_id
1 'polypeptide(L)'
;PALCCTGITPCLPQSQILTSDQSSHFTPRSQLRTIPKGCSVSYNGTFVAKRQTRIAVLPIGYADGYSRQLSHRGSVLIQGRRVPIVGLVCMDMIMVDVTDIAPLEVGETVTLIGQQGKESIWADEVADWIGTIPYEVLCGIGSRVPRLYESA
;
A
#
# COMPACT_ATOMS: atom_id res chain seq x y z
N PRO A 1 -11.22 18.36 15.58
CA PRO A 1 -10.12 19.05 14.92
C PRO A 1 -9.30 18.04 14.16
N ALA A 2 -9.46 18.08 12.83
CA ALA A 2 -8.78 17.18 11.88
C ALA A 2 -7.35 17.69 11.65
N LEU A 3 -6.43 17.37 12.54
CA LEU A 3 -5.02 17.82 12.48
C LEU A 3 -4.04 16.68 12.60
N CYS A 4 -4.26 15.60 11.81
CA CYS A 4 -3.27 14.52 11.79
C CYS A 4 -2.57 14.30 10.44
N CYS A 5 -2.86 15.12 9.41
CA CYS A 5 -2.28 14.96 8.07
C CYS A 5 -1.52 16.14 7.50
N THR A 6 -1.31 17.22 8.27
CA THR A 6 -0.56 18.39 7.82
C THR A 6 0.87 18.35 8.34
N GLY A 7 1.75 17.77 7.61
CA GLY A 7 3.19 17.71 7.94
C GLY A 7 3.98 16.67 7.17
N ILE A 8 3.46 16.26 6.00
CA ILE A 8 4.20 15.37 5.10
C ILE A 8 4.84 16.23 4.03
N THR A 9 6.11 16.53 4.20
CA THR A 9 6.95 17.05 3.10
C THR A 9 6.99 15.97 2.01
N PRO A 10 6.70 16.30 0.73
CA PRO A 10 6.82 15.33 -0.35
C PRO A 10 8.30 14.95 -0.47
N CYS A 11 8.62 13.74 -0.08
CA CYS A 11 9.95 13.18 -0.31
C CYS A 11 9.97 12.55 -1.69
N LEU A 12 11.03 12.85 -2.44
CA LEU A 12 11.34 12.46 -3.81
C LEU A 12 11.02 10.99 -4.17
N PRO A 13 10.77 10.69 -5.46
CA PRO A 13 10.26 9.40 -5.92
C PRO A 13 11.24 8.28 -5.59
N GLN A 14 10.73 7.24 -4.97
CA GLN A 14 11.49 6.04 -4.68
C GLN A 14 11.12 4.94 -5.65
N SER A 15 12.15 4.23 -6.06
CA SER A 15 12.09 3.14 -7.03
C SER A 15 11.07 2.08 -6.63
N GLN A 16 10.02 1.97 -7.41
CA GLN A 16 9.12 0.83 -7.43
C GLN A 16 9.70 -0.20 -8.38
N ILE A 17 9.79 -1.43 -7.95
CA ILE A 17 10.35 -2.52 -8.75
C ILE A 17 9.19 -3.42 -9.18
N LEU A 18 9.02 -3.60 -10.50
CA LEU A 18 8.20 -4.65 -11.08
C LEU A 18 9.14 -5.74 -11.57
N THR A 19 9.01 -6.93 -11.04
CA THR A 19 9.78 -8.10 -11.51
C THR A 19 9.04 -8.82 -12.63
N SER A 20 9.76 -9.67 -13.39
CA SER A 20 9.21 -10.47 -14.48
C SER A 20 8.09 -11.42 -14.05
N ASP A 21 7.99 -11.74 -12.78
CA ASP A 21 6.95 -12.59 -12.18
C ASP A 21 5.67 -11.81 -11.82
N GLN A 22 5.45 -10.64 -12.46
CA GLN A 22 4.29 -9.77 -12.19
C GLN A 22 4.19 -9.31 -10.73
N SER A 23 5.29 -9.37 -9.98
CA SER A 23 5.34 -8.86 -8.62
C SER A 23 5.75 -7.39 -8.60
N SER A 24 4.95 -6.55 -7.94
CA SER A 24 5.32 -5.18 -7.66
C SER A 24 5.87 -5.10 -6.24
N HIS A 25 7.18 -4.98 -6.12
CA HIS A 25 7.85 -4.76 -4.85
C HIS A 25 8.03 -3.27 -4.63
N PHE A 26 7.77 -2.85 -3.43
CA PHE A 26 7.87 -1.47 -3.04
C PHE A 26 8.74 -1.35 -1.79
N THR A 27 9.78 -0.54 -1.85
CA THR A 27 10.64 -0.25 -0.69
C THR A 27 10.25 1.11 -0.13
N PRO A 28 9.41 1.19 0.91
CA PRO A 28 8.94 2.46 1.40
C PRO A 28 9.98 3.15 2.28
N ARG A 29 10.20 4.44 2.07
CA ARG A 29 10.46 5.35 3.19
C ARG A 29 9.13 5.61 3.88
N SER A 30 8.58 4.59 4.48
CA SER A 30 7.30 4.65 5.14
C SER A 30 7.45 5.40 6.47
N GLN A 31 6.48 6.23 6.75
CA GLN A 31 6.30 6.73 8.10
C GLN A 31 5.52 5.68 8.89
N LEU A 32 6.11 5.21 9.99
CA LEU A 32 5.42 4.40 10.98
C LEU A 32 4.87 5.33 12.05
N ARG A 33 3.57 5.23 12.32
CA ARG A 33 2.91 6.00 13.38
C ARG A 33 2.05 5.10 14.24
N THR A 34 2.14 5.28 15.54
CA THR A 34 1.19 4.67 16.49
C THR A 34 0.11 5.70 16.81
N ILE A 35 -1.14 5.32 16.61
CA ILE A 35 -2.30 6.15 16.90
C ILE A 35 -3.11 5.54 18.05
N PRO A 36 -3.67 6.34 18.96
CA PRO A 36 -4.52 5.86 20.03
C PRO A 36 -5.90 5.42 19.51
N LYS A 37 -6.62 4.65 20.33
CA LYS A 37 -8.02 4.31 20.08
C LYS A 37 -8.85 5.58 19.89
N GLY A 38 -9.73 5.57 18.89
CA GLY A 38 -10.63 6.68 18.55
C GLY A 38 -10.03 7.70 17.57
N CYS A 39 -8.73 7.63 17.26
CA CYS A 39 -8.15 8.47 16.21
C CYS A 39 -8.62 8.05 14.83
N SER A 40 -8.94 9.02 14.00
CA SER A 40 -9.29 8.81 12.60
C SER A 40 -8.07 8.94 11.69
N VAL A 41 -8.08 8.15 10.61
CA VAL A 41 -7.03 8.11 9.59
C VAL A 41 -7.65 8.37 8.22
N SER A 42 -6.86 8.97 7.33
CA SER A 42 -7.23 9.29 5.96
C SER A 42 -8.22 10.45 5.83
N TYR A 43 -8.49 10.83 4.58
CA TYR A 43 -9.47 11.87 4.26
C TYR A 43 -10.85 11.51 4.80
N ASN A 44 -11.56 12.51 5.30
CA ASN A 44 -12.89 12.39 5.90
C ASN A 44 -12.97 11.46 7.12
N GLY A 45 -11.84 11.03 7.70
CA GLY A 45 -11.84 10.16 8.86
C GLY A 45 -12.53 8.82 8.64
N THR A 46 -12.47 8.27 7.42
CA THR A 46 -13.19 7.05 7.03
C THR A 46 -12.74 5.79 7.76
N PHE A 47 -11.57 5.81 8.36
CA PHE A 47 -11.10 4.78 9.27
C PHE A 47 -10.95 5.36 10.68
N VAL A 48 -11.50 4.69 11.67
CA VAL A 48 -11.36 5.04 13.09
C VAL A 48 -10.72 3.86 13.82
N ALA A 49 -9.61 4.11 14.49
CA ALA A 49 -8.87 3.10 15.23
C ALA A 49 -9.69 2.56 16.42
N LYS A 50 -10.01 1.27 16.41
CA LYS A 50 -10.76 0.60 17.51
C LYS A 50 -9.91 0.27 18.72
N ARG A 51 -8.59 0.23 18.53
CA ARG A 51 -7.55 -0.02 19.54
C ARG A 51 -6.36 0.90 19.25
N GLN A 52 -5.35 0.87 20.11
CA GLN A 52 -4.06 1.45 19.73
C GLN A 52 -3.55 0.72 18.48
N THR A 53 -3.32 1.47 17.42
CA THR A 53 -3.05 0.93 16.08
C THR A 53 -1.75 1.51 15.53
N ARG A 54 -0.91 0.64 14.95
CA ARG A 54 0.28 1.04 14.21
C ARG A 54 -0.05 1.14 12.74
N ILE A 55 0.14 2.31 12.17
CA ILE A 55 -0.12 2.60 10.75
C ILE A 55 1.21 2.80 10.03
N ALA A 56 1.39 2.11 8.91
CA ALA A 56 2.43 2.40 7.95
C ALA A 56 1.83 3.20 6.79
N VAL A 57 2.53 4.26 6.38
CA VAL A 57 2.18 5.05 5.19
C VAL A 57 3.10 4.61 4.06
N LEU A 58 2.55 4.11 2.98
CA LEU A 58 3.28 3.65 1.81
C LEU A 58 3.16 4.71 0.70
N PRO A 59 4.26 5.16 0.09
CA PRO A 59 4.24 6.21 -0.92
C PRO A 59 3.86 5.66 -2.32
N ILE A 60 2.66 5.12 -2.42
CA ILE A 60 2.00 4.69 -3.66
C ILE A 60 0.53 5.05 -3.59
N GLY A 61 -0.03 5.48 -4.72
CA GLY A 61 -1.43 5.86 -4.79
C GLY A 61 -2.02 5.72 -6.18
N TYR A 62 -3.19 6.34 -6.39
CA TYR A 62 -3.87 6.21 -7.68
C TYR A 62 -3.12 6.91 -8.83
N ALA A 63 -2.23 7.87 -8.58
CA ALA A 63 -1.38 8.47 -9.60
C ALA A 63 -0.32 7.49 -10.15
N ASP A 64 -0.04 6.42 -9.41
CA ASP A 64 0.88 5.35 -9.80
C ASP A 64 0.14 4.19 -10.48
N GLY A 65 -1.19 4.21 -10.46
CA GLY A 65 -2.05 3.14 -10.99
C GLY A 65 -2.67 2.24 -9.93
N TYR A 66 -2.44 2.54 -8.63
CA TYR A 66 -3.07 1.78 -7.55
C TYR A 66 -4.50 2.27 -7.31
N SER A 67 -5.50 1.52 -7.79
CA SER A 67 -6.89 1.97 -7.87
C SER A 67 -7.44 2.49 -6.54
N ARG A 68 -8.15 3.64 -6.61
CA ARG A 68 -8.85 4.20 -5.45
C ARG A 68 -9.96 3.28 -4.92
N GLN A 69 -10.48 2.38 -5.73
CA GLN A 69 -11.50 1.39 -5.33
C GLN A 69 -10.97 0.36 -4.33
N LEU A 70 -9.64 0.22 -4.19
CA LEU A 70 -9.00 -0.60 -3.17
C LEU A 70 -9.11 -0.02 -1.74
N SER A 71 -9.65 1.18 -1.59
CA SER A 71 -9.91 1.79 -0.29
C SER A 71 -10.75 0.88 0.59
N HIS A 72 -10.25 0.55 1.80
CA HIS A 72 -10.88 -0.38 2.76
C HIS A 72 -11.11 -1.82 2.27
N ARG A 73 -10.65 -2.18 1.07
CA ARG A 73 -10.87 -3.52 0.47
C ARG A 73 -9.59 -4.26 0.20
N GLY A 74 -8.57 -3.54 -0.24
CA GLY A 74 -7.30 -4.12 -0.62
C GLY A 74 -6.45 -4.52 0.57
N SER A 75 -5.47 -5.36 0.28
CA SER A 75 -4.40 -5.74 1.19
C SER A 75 -3.06 -5.68 0.47
N VAL A 76 -1.99 -5.62 1.23
CA VAL A 76 -0.61 -5.72 0.75
C VAL A 76 0.10 -6.83 1.51
N LEU A 77 1.24 -7.31 1.01
CA LEU A 77 2.06 -8.27 1.74
C LEU A 77 3.24 -7.57 2.39
N ILE A 78 3.43 -7.83 3.67
CA ILE A 78 4.58 -7.37 4.47
C ILE A 78 5.05 -8.55 5.31
N GLN A 79 6.33 -8.89 5.25
CA GLN A 79 6.92 -10.04 5.97
C GLN A 79 6.14 -11.35 5.72
N GLY A 80 5.66 -11.57 4.48
CA GLY A 80 4.89 -12.76 4.12
C GLY A 80 3.51 -12.84 4.78
N ARG A 81 2.92 -11.71 5.20
CA ARG A 81 1.57 -11.63 5.79
C ARG A 81 0.72 -10.61 5.06
N ARG A 82 -0.56 -10.88 4.96
CA ARG A 82 -1.56 -9.95 4.43
C ARG A 82 -1.86 -8.85 5.44
N VAL A 83 -1.72 -7.60 5.00
CA VAL A 83 -1.92 -6.39 5.80
C VAL A 83 -2.99 -5.54 5.14
N PRO A 84 -4.09 -5.21 5.82
CA PRO A 84 -5.20 -4.50 5.21
C PRO A 84 -4.89 -3.02 4.98
N ILE A 85 -5.43 -2.49 3.87
CA ILE A 85 -5.46 -1.05 3.61
C ILE A 85 -6.53 -0.42 4.50
N VAL A 86 -6.15 0.63 5.21
CA VAL A 86 -7.05 1.40 6.08
C VAL A 86 -7.23 2.82 5.55
N GLY A 87 -8.47 3.27 5.51
CA GLY A 87 -8.80 4.55 4.93
C GLY A 87 -8.83 4.54 3.40
N LEU A 88 -8.77 5.73 2.81
CA LEU A 88 -8.84 5.91 1.36
C LEU A 88 -7.45 5.80 0.72
N VAL A 89 -7.39 5.21 -0.46
CA VAL A 89 -6.23 5.34 -1.35
C VAL A 89 -6.16 6.79 -1.81
N CYS A 90 -5.02 7.43 -1.52
CA CYS A 90 -4.75 8.83 -1.88
C CYS A 90 -4.00 8.91 -3.23
N MET A 91 -3.67 10.13 -3.66
CA MET A 91 -2.97 10.34 -4.93
C MET A 91 -1.61 9.64 -4.95
N ASP A 92 -0.81 9.83 -3.91
CA ASP A 92 0.59 9.38 -3.83
C ASP A 92 0.87 8.53 -2.59
N MET A 93 -0.17 8.07 -1.86
CA MET A 93 0.02 7.27 -0.65
C MET A 93 -1.18 6.40 -0.30
N ILE A 94 -0.88 5.29 0.36
CA ILE A 94 -1.85 4.44 1.05
C ILE A 94 -1.44 4.23 2.50
N MET A 95 -2.38 3.89 3.34
CA MET A 95 -2.16 3.56 4.73
C MET A 95 -2.55 2.11 5.00
N VAL A 96 -1.72 1.40 5.75
CA VAL A 96 -1.95 0.00 6.10
C VAL A 96 -1.83 -0.20 7.61
N ASP A 97 -2.65 -1.11 8.16
CA ASP A 97 -2.62 -1.45 9.59
C ASP A 97 -1.58 -2.54 9.84
N VAL A 98 -0.46 -2.15 10.45
CA VAL A 98 0.68 -3.02 10.76
C VAL A 98 0.75 -3.38 12.25
N THR A 99 -0.37 -3.29 12.97
CA THR A 99 -0.41 -3.50 14.43
C THR A 99 0.05 -4.91 14.80
N ASP A 100 -0.37 -5.91 14.04
CA ASP A 100 -0.13 -7.33 14.32
C ASP A 100 1.10 -7.89 13.57
N ILE A 101 1.90 -7.03 12.98
CA ILE A 101 3.16 -7.38 12.29
C ILE A 101 4.34 -7.16 13.25
N ALA A 102 5.38 -7.99 13.10
CA ALA A 102 6.64 -7.81 13.82
C ALA A 102 7.18 -6.38 13.64
N PRO A 103 8.10 -5.89 14.47
CA PRO A 103 8.67 -4.56 14.30
C PRO A 103 9.16 -4.35 12.86
N LEU A 104 8.57 -3.37 12.19
CA LEU A 104 8.93 -2.98 10.82
C LEU A 104 10.03 -1.94 10.86
N GLU A 105 10.98 -2.08 9.96
CA GLU A 105 12.00 -1.06 9.70
C GLU A 105 11.65 -0.26 8.44
N VAL A 106 12.10 0.99 8.43
CA VAL A 106 11.98 1.83 7.22
C VAL A 106 12.88 1.26 6.14
N GLY A 107 12.32 0.98 4.95
CA GLY A 107 13.04 0.35 3.84
C GLY A 107 12.70 -1.11 3.62
N GLU A 108 11.81 -1.67 4.43
CA GLU A 108 11.33 -3.04 4.26
C GLU A 108 10.46 -3.19 3.01
N THR A 109 10.58 -4.31 2.31
CA THR A 109 9.86 -4.57 1.05
C THR A 109 8.38 -4.84 1.31
N VAL A 110 7.52 -4.14 0.59
CA VAL A 110 6.08 -4.37 0.56
C VAL A 110 5.69 -4.87 -0.83
N THR A 111 4.95 -5.96 -0.90
CA THR A 111 4.44 -6.52 -2.16
C THR A 111 2.97 -6.14 -2.32
N LEU A 112 2.65 -5.49 -3.43
CA LEU A 112 1.28 -5.07 -3.77
C LEU A 112 0.59 -6.10 -4.64
N ILE A 113 1.30 -6.63 -5.64
CA ILE A 113 0.90 -7.71 -6.52
C ILE A 113 2.09 -8.66 -6.61
N GLY A 114 1.87 -9.94 -6.41
CA GLY A 114 2.90 -10.97 -6.46
C GLY A 114 2.97 -11.80 -5.20
N GLN A 115 4.07 -12.48 -4.98
CA GLN A 115 4.27 -13.42 -3.89
C GLN A 115 5.31 -12.91 -2.90
N GLN A 116 5.06 -13.12 -1.60
CA GLN A 116 6.02 -12.89 -0.54
C GLN A 116 5.92 -14.03 0.48
N GLY A 117 6.93 -14.88 0.54
CA GLY A 117 6.92 -16.07 1.36
C GLY A 117 5.87 -17.09 0.89
N LYS A 118 4.90 -17.40 1.76
CA LYS A 118 3.80 -18.33 1.44
C LYS A 118 2.52 -17.63 0.95
N GLU A 119 2.45 -16.33 1.11
CA GLU A 119 1.29 -15.53 0.71
C GLU A 119 1.49 -14.90 -0.66
N SER A 120 0.40 -14.75 -1.39
CA SER A 120 0.39 -14.10 -2.70
C SER A 120 -0.85 -13.24 -2.87
N ILE A 121 -0.71 -12.17 -3.65
CA ILE A 121 -1.81 -11.33 -4.13
C ILE A 121 -1.61 -11.21 -5.64
N TRP A 122 -2.49 -11.80 -6.43
CA TRP A 122 -2.40 -11.78 -7.88
C TRP A 122 -3.27 -10.69 -8.49
N ALA A 123 -3.02 -10.35 -9.75
CA ALA A 123 -3.76 -9.32 -10.45
C ALA A 123 -5.26 -9.63 -10.60
N ASP A 124 -5.64 -10.91 -10.68
CA ASP A 124 -7.02 -11.39 -10.68
C ASP A 124 -7.73 -11.09 -9.35
N GLU A 125 -7.07 -11.35 -8.22
CA GLU A 125 -7.61 -11.02 -6.90
C GLU A 125 -7.80 -9.51 -6.73
N VAL A 126 -6.84 -8.71 -7.18
CA VAL A 126 -6.96 -7.24 -7.17
C VAL A 126 -8.10 -6.78 -8.07
N ALA A 127 -8.26 -7.39 -9.23
CA ALA A 127 -9.35 -7.10 -10.16
C ALA A 127 -10.72 -7.41 -9.55
N ASP A 128 -10.85 -8.53 -8.83
CA ASP A 128 -12.08 -8.90 -8.11
C ASP A 128 -12.43 -7.85 -7.04
N TRP A 129 -11.45 -7.36 -6.29
CA TRP A 129 -11.68 -6.32 -5.26
C TRP A 129 -12.24 -5.02 -5.83
N ILE A 130 -11.89 -4.67 -7.07
CA ILE A 130 -12.29 -3.42 -7.71
C ILE A 130 -13.35 -3.61 -8.81
N GLY A 131 -13.76 -4.84 -9.09
CA GLY A 131 -14.81 -5.15 -10.08
C GLY A 131 -14.38 -4.95 -11.52
N THR A 132 -13.17 -5.38 -11.88
CA THR A 132 -12.60 -5.28 -13.22
C THR A 132 -11.88 -6.58 -13.63
N ILE A 133 -11.06 -6.52 -14.68
CA ILE A 133 -10.27 -7.63 -15.20
C ILE A 133 -8.77 -7.43 -14.90
N PRO A 134 -7.96 -8.52 -14.77
CA PRO A 134 -6.53 -8.43 -14.46
C PRO A 134 -5.73 -7.55 -15.41
N TYR A 135 -6.09 -7.56 -16.70
CA TYR A 135 -5.41 -6.74 -17.70
C TYR A 135 -5.55 -5.24 -17.43
N GLU A 136 -6.70 -4.79 -16.97
CA GLU A 136 -6.91 -3.38 -16.60
C GLU A 136 -6.06 -3.00 -15.39
N VAL A 137 -5.95 -3.88 -14.40
CA VAL A 137 -5.08 -3.67 -13.23
C VAL A 137 -3.63 -3.47 -13.68
N LEU A 138 -3.12 -4.35 -14.55
CA LEU A 138 -1.73 -4.29 -15.01
C LEU A 138 -1.47 -3.10 -15.95
N CYS A 139 -2.39 -2.81 -16.85
CA CYS A 139 -2.31 -1.65 -17.75
C CYS A 139 -2.44 -0.32 -17.00
N GLY A 140 -3.12 -0.32 -15.86
CA GLY A 140 -3.29 0.84 -15.00
C GLY A 140 -1.99 1.32 -14.34
N ILE A 141 -0.98 0.45 -14.25
CA ILE A 141 0.31 0.80 -13.66
C ILE A 141 1.00 1.87 -14.53
N GLY A 142 1.10 3.07 -13.96
CA GLY A 142 1.57 4.26 -14.68
C GLY A 142 3.05 4.25 -15.01
N SER A 143 3.46 5.15 -15.90
CA SER A 143 4.87 5.35 -16.27
C SER A 143 5.73 5.94 -15.14
N ARG A 144 5.11 6.43 -14.07
CA ARG A 144 5.81 6.89 -12.86
C ARG A 144 6.48 5.73 -12.10
N VAL A 145 5.99 4.50 -12.34
CA VAL A 145 6.53 3.28 -11.74
C VAL A 145 7.65 2.74 -12.62
N PRO A 146 8.92 2.78 -12.19
CA PRO A 146 10.02 2.21 -12.94
C PRO A 146 9.86 0.68 -13.01
N ARG A 147 10.09 0.12 -14.19
CA ARG A 147 10.06 -1.32 -14.43
C ARG A 147 11.48 -1.83 -14.52
N LEU A 148 11.83 -2.73 -13.63
CA LEU A 148 13.10 -3.45 -13.66
C LEU A 148 12.83 -4.88 -14.13
N TYR A 149 13.58 -5.31 -15.12
CA TYR A 149 13.53 -6.67 -15.64
C TYR A 149 14.74 -7.41 -15.13
N GLU A 150 14.51 -8.45 -14.33
CA GLU A 150 15.58 -9.35 -13.92
C GLU A 150 15.72 -10.45 -14.99
N SER A 151 16.93 -10.64 -15.50
CA SER A 151 17.24 -11.78 -16.35
C SER A 151 17.23 -13.07 -15.49
N ALA A 152 16.46 -14.04 -15.95
CA ALA A 152 16.41 -15.37 -15.35
C ALA A 152 17.78 -16.09 -15.41
#